data_dca992a9a92afbf25380066075a6abbd
#
_entry.id   dca992a9a92afbf25380066075a6abbd
#
_cell.length_a   1.000
_cell.length_b   1.000
_cell.length_c   1.000
_cell.angle_alpha   90.00
_cell.angle_beta   90.00
_cell.angle_gamma   90.00
#
_symmetry.space_group_name_H-M   'P 1'
#
loop_
_entity.id
_entity.type
_entity.pdbx_description
1 polymer ?
#
loop_
_entity_poly.entity_id
_entity_poly.type
_entity_poly.pdbx_seq_one_letter_code
_entity_poly.pdbx_strand_id
1 'polypeptide(L)'
;MKTLIHHLKRFSIYSLMFASIGFVACEDENRQDMTPEIGEGKATPKITMYTPTAGGKSTSLTLYGTHFGTDLDNIRVTVNGVDAEVTGALGNIITANVQRGSGSGPVKVYLGQGEAAQELTYKTEFEYSQSPIVSTYIGSYVPSAKTEKKEGTLMEAVLWKPGSIAFDKEGALYIVEDDDRDIRIAKNNQVATFLRGDGTGGTVFRMMNIAFSSDGNTLFLSNDANATGNAHIATMPWNNDTHQYDAANLSAIWSVTPSLGNGVTNVGVHPVTGEVFSVAHGNAMIYKYDPEQNTMVATGVQLPDAAGKNASKVKIRCILFDKAGTTVYMSSQEKDVIYKGDYDMSTGEFSNLHIWVGQYEKAGFTEGQGNEVKLEEPCQMDLDEEGNIYVAVRKKHRIAKITPDGMLTNYTGTGTSGTTDGPLDKAQFNHPEGVQFGPDGALYISDYWNHKIRKIEKD
;
A
#
# COMPACT_ATOMS: atom_id res chain seq x y z
N MET A 1 51.91 -21.56 -24.57
CA MET A 1 51.66 -21.29 -25.98
C MET A 1 50.40 -20.49 -26.07
N LYS A 2 50.55 -19.15 -26.14
CA LYS A 2 50.06 -18.23 -27.19
C LYS A 2 48.61 -18.53 -27.61
N THR A 3 47.62 -17.62 -27.50
CA THR A 3 47.60 -16.30 -28.10
C THR A 3 46.41 -15.48 -27.59
N LEU A 4 46.69 -14.28 -27.24
CA LEU A 4 45.87 -13.08 -27.13
C LEU A 4 44.98 -12.87 -28.36
N ILE A 5 43.70 -12.41 -28.21
CA ILE A 5 43.06 -11.50 -29.15
C ILE A 5 41.96 -10.69 -28.47
N HIS A 6 42.04 -9.39 -28.64
CA HIS A 6 41.09 -8.30 -28.39
C HIS A 6 39.69 -8.52 -28.95
N HIS A 7 38.66 -7.99 -28.27
CA HIS A 7 37.49 -7.46 -28.94
C HIS A 7 36.86 -6.26 -28.26
N LEU A 8 36.98 -5.23 -28.98
CA LEU A 8 36.24 -3.98 -29.17
C LEU A 8 34.81 -3.92 -28.63
N LYS A 9 34.59 -2.86 -27.86
CA LYS A 9 33.30 -2.27 -27.53
C LYS A 9 32.57 -1.79 -28.78
N ARG A 10 31.31 -2.19 -28.96
CA ARG A 10 30.39 -1.55 -29.91
C ARG A 10 29.46 -0.62 -29.14
N PHE A 11 29.69 0.67 -29.34
CA PHE A 11 28.70 1.72 -29.06
C PHE A 11 27.65 1.69 -30.17
N SER A 12 26.35 1.60 -29.77
CA SER A 12 25.24 1.77 -30.69
C SER A 12 24.75 3.23 -30.54
N ILE A 13 25.00 4.00 -31.59
CA ILE A 13 24.53 5.38 -31.74
C ILE A 13 23.10 5.31 -32.30
N TYR A 14 22.12 5.77 -31.55
CA TYR A 14 20.77 6.03 -32.09
C TYR A 14 20.79 7.35 -32.88
N SER A 15 20.59 7.22 -34.18
CA SER A 15 20.45 8.30 -35.14
C SER A 15 19.10 8.97 -35.00
N LEU A 16 19.05 10.26 -34.61
CA LEU A 16 17.88 11.12 -34.71
C LEU A 16 17.66 11.50 -36.18
N MET A 17 16.50 11.10 -36.73
CA MET A 17 16.01 11.59 -38.01
C MET A 17 15.50 13.02 -37.84
N PHE A 18 16.20 14.00 -38.44
CA PHE A 18 15.69 15.34 -38.69
C PHE A 18 14.84 15.32 -39.95
N ALA A 19 13.54 15.64 -39.84
CA ALA A 19 12.71 15.97 -40.99
C ALA A 19 13.03 17.40 -41.45
N SER A 20 13.65 17.50 -42.62
CA SER A 20 13.87 18.77 -43.31
C SER A 20 12.59 19.29 -43.92
N ILE A 21 12.06 20.40 -43.39
CA ILE A 21 11.02 21.19 -44.04
C ILE A 21 11.75 22.20 -44.98
N GLY A 22 11.56 22.01 -46.27
CA GLY A 22 12.12 22.91 -47.28
C GLY A 22 11.38 24.25 -47.25
N PHE A 23 12.14 25.33 -47.10
CA PHE A 23 11.69 26.69 -47.40
C PHE A 23 11.95 26.98 -48.88
N VAL A 24 10.90 27.34 -49.57
CA VAL A 24 10.96 27.94 -50.90
C VAL A 24 11.44 29.39 -50.74
N ALA A 25 12.56 29.74 -51.33
CA ALA A 25 13.05 31.10 -51.36
C ALA A 25 12.35 31.83 -52.51
N CYS A 26 11.65 32.94 -52.20
CA CYS A 26 11.38 33.99 -53.18
C CYS A 26 12.47 35.04 -53.03
N GLU A 27 13.21 35.26 -54.09
CA GLU A 27 14.12 36.39 -54.27
C GLU A 27 13.27 37.65 -54.50
N ASP A 28 13.53 38.69 -53.66
CA ASP A 28 13.24 40.06 -54.00
C ASP A 28 14.42 40.96 -53.71
N GLU A 29 14.98 41.52 -54.76
CA GLU A 29 16.09 42.46 -54.70
C GLU A 29 15.62 43.79 -54.10
N ASN A 30 16.15 44.15 -52.93
CA ASN A 30 16.40 45.55 -52.53
C ASN A 30 17.40 45.58 -51.40
N ARG A 31 18.69 45.65 -51.74
CA ARG A 31 19.76 46.01 -50.83
C ARG A 31 19.68 47.47 -50.47
N GLN A 32 19.17 47.78 -49.29
CA GLN A 32 19.57 48.97 -48.57
C GLN A 32 20.51 48.57 -47.43
N ASP A 33 21.71 49.12 -47.48
CA ASP A 33 22.69 49.07 -46.43
C ASP A 33 22.09 49.50 -45.10
N MET A 34 21.78 48.55 -44.23
CA MET A 34 21.54 48.83 -42.83
C MET A 34 22.66 48.20 -42.01
N THR A 35 23.64 49.01 -41.67
CA THR A 35 24.54 48.73 -40.55
C THR A 35 23.67 48.50 -39.33
N PRO A 36 23.78 47.38 -38.62
CA PRO A 36 23.04 47.21 -37.38
C PRO A 36 23.65 48.17 -36.34
N GLU A 37 22.89 49.16 -35.92
CA GLU A 37 23.17 49.81 -34.64
C GLU A 37 23.09 48.72 -33.58
N ILE A 38 24.24 48.37 -33.03
CA ILE A 38 24.37 47.56 -31.83
C ILE A 38 23.89 48.42 -30.66
N GLY A 39 22.59 48.53 -30.52
CA GLY A 39 22.01 48.96 -29.27
C GLY A 39 22.28 47.86 -28.22
N GLU A 40 23.13 48.15 -27.26
CA GLU A 40 23.30 47.34 -26.05
C GLU A 40 22.00 47.34 -25.21
N GLY A 41 20.93 46.76 -25.74
CA GLY A 41 19.78 46.34 -24.96
C GLY A 41 20.15 45.02 -24.27
N LYS A 42 20.37 45.03 -22.97
CA LYS A 42 20.47 43.79 -22.19
C LYS A 42 19.28 42.90 -22.58
N ALA A 43 19.58 41.82 -23.28
CA ALA A 43 18.57 40.87 -23.71
C ALA A 43 17.80 40.34 -22.47
N THR A 44 16.51 40.63 -22.40
CA THR A 44 15.68 40.34 -21.23
C THR A 44 15.26 38.87 -21.22
N PRO A 45 15.60 38.10 -20.20
CA PRO A 45 15.14 36.73 -20.05
C PRO A 45 13.59 36.67 -19.96
N LYS A 46 13.00 35.63 -20.54
CA LYS A 46 11.56 35.37 -20.41
C LYS A 46 11.24 33.89 -20.61
N ILE A 47 10.19 33.43 -19.97
CA ILE A 47 9.55 32.13 -20.22
C ILE A 47 8.52 32.32 -21.34
N THR A 48 8.56 31.49 -22.37
CA THR A 48 7.58 31.52 -23.47
C THR A 48 6.52 30.42 -23.34
N MET A 49 6.91 29.27 -22.82
CA MET A 49 6.01 28.16 -22.48
C MET A 49 6.73 27.16 -21.57
N TYR A 50 5.96 26.26 -20.99
CA TYR A 50 6.48 25.04 -20.40
C TYR A 50 5.53 23.86 -20.62
N THR A 51 6.04 22.65 -20.51
CA THR A 51 5.28 21.41 -20.70
C THR A 51 5.91 20.28 -19.87
N PRO A 52 5.11 19.34 -19.32
CA PRO A 52 3.64 19.37 -19.27
C PRO A 52 3.13 20.43 -18.30
N THR A 53 1.84 20.82 -18.41
CA THR A 53 1.19 21.79 -17.52
C THR A 53 0.47 21.13 -16.33
N ALA A 54 0.52 19.80 -16.25
CA ALA A 54 -0.05 19.01 -15.15
C ALA A 54 0.80 17.79 -14.87
N GLY A 55 0.76 17.30 -13.62
CA GLY A 55 1.47 16.09 -13.19
C GLY A 55 1.71 16.09 -11.69
N GLY A 56 2.38 15.07 -11.19
CA GLY A 56 2.75 14.92 -9.77
C GLY A 56 4.25 15.00 -9.54
N LYS A 57 4.71 14.45 -8.42
CA LYS A 57 6.12 14.28 -8.10
C LYS A 57 6.90 13.65 -9.27
N SER A 58 8.11 14.11 -9.49
CA SER A 58 9.02 13.65 -10.55
C SER A 58 8.54 13.94 -11.97
N THR A 59 7.45 14.70 -12.14
CA THR A 59 7.10 15.22 -13.47
C THR A 59 8.23 16.09 -13.97
N SER A 60 8.82 15.73 -15.13
CA SER A 60 9.89 16.50 -15.75
C SER A 60 9.30 17.63 -16.56
N LEU A 61 9.44 18.85 -16.05
CA LEU A 61 9.08 20.08 -16.74
C LEU A 61 10.17 20.46 -17.74
N THR A 62 9.79 20.83 -18.95
CA THR A 62 10.64 21.50 -19.92
C THR A 62 10.13 22.92 -20.12
N LEU A 63 10.91 23.90 -19.67
CA LEU A 63 10.61 25.32 -19.82
C LEU A 63 11.37 25.87 -21.01
N TYR A 64 10.65 26.54 -21.91
CA TYR A 64 11.18 27.21 -23.09
C TYR A 64 11.18 28.70 -22.88
N GLY A 65 12.20 29.35 -23.37
CA GLY A 65 12.32 30.82 -23.22
C GLY A 65 13.54 31.40 -23.90
N THR A 66 14.05 32.47 -23.35
CA THR A 66 15.27 33.14 -23.86
C THR A 66 16.16 33.58 -22.71
N HIS A 67 17.47 33.54 -22.91
CA HIS A 67 18.49 34.09 -22.01
C HIS A 67 18.49 33.52 -20.60
N PHE A 68 18.19 32.24 -20.42
CA PHE A 68 18.22 31.58 -19.13
C PHE A 68 19.64 31.34 -18.59
N GLY A 69 20.64 31.30 -19.51
CA GLY A 69 21.99 30.86 -19.17
C GLY A 69 22.13 29.33 -19.21
N THR A 70 23.32 28.86 -18.87
CA THR A 70 23.65 27.42 -18.82
C THR A 70 24.24 26.97 -17.50
N ASP A 71 24.41 27.91 -16.58
CA ASP A 71 24.97 27.66 -15.26
C ASP A 71 23.82 27.27 -14.29
N LEU A 72 23.79 25.99 -13.92
CA LEU A 72 22.73 25.45 -13.06
C LEU A 72 22.73 26.07 -11.66
N ASP A 73 23.88 26.49 -11.16
CA ASP A 73 23.98 27.12 -9.82
C ASP A 73 23.29 28.48 -9.78
N ASN A 74 23.08 29.11 -10.93
CA ASN A 74 22.41 30.39 -11.08
C ASN A 74 20.96 30.28 -11.58
N ILE A 75 20.40 29.07 -11.61
CA ILE A 75 19.03 28.82 -12.06
C ILE A 75 18.27 28.07 -10.96
N ARG A 76 17.19 28.67 -10.47
CA ARG A 76 16.24 28.04 -9.56
C ARG A 76 14.85 28.01 -10.19
N VAL A 77 14.18 26.88 -10.12
CA VAL A 77 12.79 26.73 -10.60
C VAL A 77 11.91 26.40 -9.40
N THR A 78 10.73 26.99 -9.34
CA THR A 78 9.73 26.64 -8.31
C THR A 78 8.39 26.33 -8.96
N VAL A 79 7.64 25.40 -8.34
CA VAL A 79 6.25 25.13 -8.63
C VAL A 79 5.46 25.44 -7.34
N ASN A 80 4.54 26.41 -7.43
CA ASN A 80 3.78 26.89 -6.27
C ASN A 80 4.67 27.25 -5.05
N GLY A 81 5.87 27.82 -5.31
CA GLY A 81 6.83 28.22 -4.28
C GLY A 81 7.74 27.10 -3.76
N VAL A 82 7.51 25.84 -4.10
CA VAL A 82 8.39 24.70 -3.75
C VAL A 82 9.46 24.53 -4.83
N ASP A 83 10.71 24.38 -4.42
CA ASP A 83 11.84 24.23 -5.33
C ASP A 83 11.70 22.93 -6.15
N ALA A 84 11.82 23.04 -7.46
CA ALA A 84 11.95 21.91 -8.37
C ALA A 84 13.43 21.61 -8.62
N GLU A 85 13.79 20.33 -8.76
CA GLU A 85 15.15 19.91 -9.05
C GLU A 85 15.53 20.25 -10.49
N VAL A 86 16.38 21.26 -10.69
CA VAL A 86 16.87 21.63 -12.03
C VAL A 86 17.84 20.55 -12.52
N THR A 87 17.50 19.91 -13.63
CA THR A 87 18.27 18.79 -14.20
C THR A 87 19.09 19.19 -15.43
N GLY A 88 18.81 20.36 -16.02
CA GLY A 88 19.57 20.85 -17.17
C GLY A 88 19.17 22.25 -17.60
N ALA A 89 20.11 22.96 -18.27
CA ALA A 89 19.88 24.25 -18.90
C ALA A 89 20.72 24.39 -20.18
N LEU A 90 20.09 24.86 -21.26
CA LEU A 90 20.70 25.04 -22.58
C LEU A 90 20.52 26.48 -23.10
N GLY A 91 20.47 27.48 -22.22
CA GLY A 91 20.33 28.88 -22.58
C GLY A 91 18.90 29.33 -22.93
N ASN A 92 18.14 28.53 -23.65
CA ASN A 92 16.74 28.76 -24.01
C ASN A 92 15.78 27.66 -23.53
N ILE A 93 16.30 26.63 -22.89
CA ILE A 93 15.56 25.51 -22.33
C ILE A 93 16.10 25.24 -20.94
N ILE A 94 15.16 25.05 -19.98
CA ILE A 94 15.45 24.51 -18.64
C ILE A 94 14.64 23.23 -18.46
N THR A 95 15.25 22.20 -17.89
CA THR A 95 14.55 21.00 -17.43
C THR A 95 14.60 20.93 -15.91
N ALA A 96 13.45 20.62 -15.28
CA ALA A 96 13.34 20.52 -13.83
C ALA A 96 12.29 19.49 -13.42
N ASN A 97 12.55 18.75 -12.35
CA ASN A 97 11.63 17.76 -11.80
C ASN A 97 10.81 18.36 -10.66
N VAL A 98 9.49 18.24 -10.76
CA VAL A 98 8.54 18.66 -9.73
C VAL A 98 8.79 17.86 -8.47
N GLN A 99 8.83 18.55 -7.32
CA GLN A 99 9.05 17.90 -6.03
C GLN A 99 7.72 17.58 -5.33
N ARG A 100 7.79 16.65 -4.37
CA ARG A 100 6.66 16.29 -3.52
C ARG A 100 6.14 17.51 -2.77
N GLY A 101 4.81 17.64 -2.68
CA GLY A 101 4.18 18.72 -1.94
C GLY A 101 4.20 20.07 -2.63
N SER A 102 4.59 20.15 -3.91
CA SER A 102 4.56 21.41 -4.68
C SER A 102 3.17 22.04 -4.70
N GLY A 103 2.12 21.21 -4.84
CA GLY A 103 0.77 21.72 -5.01
C GLY A 103 0.55 22.42 -6.38
N SER A 104 -0.69 22.72 -6.70
CA SER A 104 -1.04 23.48 -7.91
C SER A 104 -0.73 24.96 -7.73
N GLY A 105 -0.14 25.60 -8.74
CA GLY A 105 0.18 27.01 -8.67
C GLY A 105 1.22 27.46 -9.72
N PRO A 106 1.72 28.69 -9.58
CA PRO A 106 2.60 29.29 -10.59
C PRO A 106 3.94 28.60 -10.69
N VAL A 107 4.42 28.44 -11.94
CA VAL A 107 5.80 28.04 -12.25
C VAL A 107 6.64 29.29 -12.39
N LYS A 108 7.70 29.39 -11.58
CA LYS A 108 8.63 30.52 -11.59
C LYS A 108 10.06 30.04 -11.84
N VAL A 109 10.82 30.88 -12.52
CA VAL A 109 12.27 30.73 -12.72
C VAL A 109 12.97 31.93 -12.11
N TYR A 110 14.00 31.68 -11.34
CA TYR A 110 14.88 32.67 -10.76
C TYR A 110 16.25 32.54 -11.41
N LEU A 111 16.75 33.63 -11.98
CA LEU A 111 18.05 33.72 -12.62
C LEU A 111 18.98 34.60 -11.80
N GLY A 112 20.11 34.06 -11.35
CA GLY A 112 21.03 34.69 -10.43
C GLY A 112 20.83 34.19 -8.98
N GLN A 113 21.57 34.78 -8.04
CA GLN A 113 21.56 34.34 -6.64
C GLN A 113 21.05 35.45 -5.70
N GLY A 114 20.46 35.01 -4.57
CA GLY A 114 19.99 35.89 -3.50
C GLY A 114 18.87 36.82 -3.91
N GLU A 115 18.75 37.97 -3.21
CA GLU A 115 17.70 38.97 -3.44
C GLU A 115 17.79 39.68 -4.79
N ALA A 116 18.95 39.62 -5.47
CA ALA A 116 19.16 40.18 -6.79
C ALA A 116 18.75 39.25 -7.95
N ALA A 117 18.25 38.04 -7.64
CA ALA A 117 17.80 37.11 -8.67
C ALA A 117 16.60 37.67 -9.42
N GLN A 118 16.65 37.59 -10.77
CA GLN A 118 15.54 38.00 -11.61
C GLN A 118 14.47 36.92 -11.60
N GLU A 119 13.26 37.26 -11.11
CA GLU A 119 12.11 36.37 -11.12
C GLU A 119 11.36 36.47 -12.46
N LEU A 120 11.07 35.30 -13.03
CA LEU A 120 10.26 35.11 -14.22
C LEU A 120 9.08 34.21 -13.86
N THR A 121 7.85 34.66 -14.17
CA THR A 121 6.66 33.85 -13.92
C THR A 121 5.92 33.61 -15.25
N TYR A 122 5.50 32.35 -15.47
CA TYR A 122 4.67 32.03 -16.62
C TYR A 122 3.19 32.15 -16.27
N LYS A 123 2.36 32.56 -17.19
CA LYS A 123 0.91 32.87 -16.98
C LYS A 123 0.04 31.65 -16.68
N THR A 124 0.42 30.47 -17.17
CA THR A 124 -0.31 29.22 -16.91
C THR A 124 0.22 28.61 -15.63
N GLU A 125 -0.65 28.28 -14.70
CA GLU A 125 -0.30 27.56 -13.50
C GLU A 125 -0.15 26.07 -13.76
N PHE A 126 0.71 25.41 -12.98
CA PHE A 126 0.86 23.96 -13.01
C PHE A 126 -0.27 23.32 -12.19
N GLU A 127 -0.96 22.35 -12.78
CA GLU A 127 -1.95 21.53 -12.07
C GLU A 127 -1.26 20.33 -11.44
N TYR A 128 -1.00 20.43 -10.12
CA TYR A 128 -0.39 19.33 -9.39
C TYR A 128 -1.41 18.24 -9.09
N SER A 129 -1.20 17.07 -9.65
CA SER A 129 -2.00 15.88 -9.34
C SER A 129 -1.27 15.02 -8.32
N GLN A 130 -1.89 14.84 -7.16
CA GLN A 130 -1.41 13.87 -6.16
C GLN A 130 -1.75 12.45 -6.64
N SER A 131 -0.89 11.87 -7.44
CA SER A 131 -1.04 10.47 -7.81
C SER A 131 -0.43 9.60 -6.72
N PRO A 132 -1.21 8.67 -6.15
CA PRO A 132 -0.68 7.74 -5.16
C PRO A 132 0.47 6.94 -5.73
N ILE A 133 1.51 6.74 -4.92
CA ILE A 133 2.65 5.89 -5.26
C ILE A 133 2.84 4.78 -4.23
N VAL A 134 3.30 3.65 -4.70
CA VAL A 134 3.75 2.53 -3.85
C VAL A 134 5.22 2.72 -3.53
N SER A 135 5.58 2.69 -2.28
CA SER A 135 6.97 2.73 -1.80
C SER A 135 7.23 1.59 -0.80
N THR A 136 8.48 1.19 -0.65
CA THR A 136 8.90 0.29 0.41
C THR A 136 8.96 1.06 1.73
N TYR A 137 8.21 0.61 2.74
CA TYR A 137 8.18 1.20 4.08
C TYR A 137 9.11 0.47 5.05
N ILE A 138 9.07 -0.88 5.08
CA ILE A 138 9.98 -1.70 5.89
C ILE A 138 10.67 -2.72 5.00
N GLY A 139 11.99 -2.87 5.18
CA GLY A 139 12.79 -3.91 4.54
C GLY A 139 13.31 -3.52 3.17
N SER A 140 14.60 -3.22 3.07
CA SER A 140 15.29 -2.95 1.80
C SER A 140 15.80 -4.22 1.10
N TYR A 141 15.90 -5.32 1.85
CA TYR A 141 16.50 -6.58 1.42
C TYR A 141 15.45 -7.71 1.40
N VAL A 142 15.58 -8.64 0.46
CA VAL A 142 14.78 -9.87 0.39
C VAL A 142 15.62 -11.03 0.89
N PRO A 143 15.36 -11.57 2.10
CA PRO A 143 16.14 -12.64 2.68
C PRO A 143 15.95 -13.97 1.93
N SER A 144 16.99 -14.79 1.88
CA SER A 144 16.94 -16.14 1.32
C SER A 144 16.52 -17.20 2.34
N ALA A 145 16.66 -16.87 3.64
CA ALA A 145 16.31 -17.75 4.74
C ALA A 145 15.80 -16.96 5.95
N LYS A 146 14.94 -17.59 6.77
CA LYS A 146 14.38 -16.97 7.98
C LYS A 146 15.43 -16.63 9.05
N THR A 147 16.58 -17.28 9.02
CA THR A 147 17.72 -16.98 9.92
C THR A 147 18.36 -15.63 9.65
N GLU A 148 18.04 -14.99 8.52
CA GLU A 148 18.52 -13.65 8.17
C GLU A 148 17.65 -12.53 8.77
N LYS A 149 16.58 -12.85 9.50
CA LYS A 149 15.74 -11.85 10.19
C LYS A 149 16.60 -10.94 11.07
N LYS A 150 16.29 -9.65 11.01
CA LYS A 150 17.05 -8.63 11.75
C LYS A 150 16.12 -7.53 12.27
N GLU A 151 16.41 -7.07 13.48
CA GLU A 151 15.87 -5.85 14.05
C GLU A 151 16.70 -4.65 13.56
N GLY A 152 16.18 -3.44 13.69
CA GLY A 152 16.89 -2.21 13.32
C GLY A 152 15.93 -1.12 12.87
N THR A 153 16.43 -0.12 12.16
CA THR A 153 15.58 0.89 11.54
C THR A 153 14.64 0.27 10.51
N LEU A 154 13.60 1.00 10.11
CA LEU A 154 12.62 0.50 9.11
C LEU A 154 13.29 -0.08 7.87
N MET A 155 14.35 0.55 7.37
CA MET A 155 15.04 0.10 6.16
C MET A 155 16.11 -0.97 6.40
N GLU A 156 16.65 -1.07 7.61
CA GLU A 156 17.65 -2.09 7.97
C GLU A 156 17.04 -3.39 8.48
N ALA A 157 15.80 -3.33 8.96
CA ALA A 157 15.09 -4.50 9.43
C ALA A 157 14.86 -5.50 8.30
N VAL A 158 14.98 -6.79 8.65
CA VAL A 158 14.68 -7.90 7.74
C VAL A 158 13.52 -8.68 8.33
N LEU A 159 12.41 -8.68 7.61
CA LEU A 159 11.20 -9.43 7.93
C LEU A 159 11.25 -10.81 7.28
N TRP A 160 10.42 -11.74 7.80
CA TRP A 160 10.21 -13.04 7.17
C TRP A 160 8.73 -13.30 6.93
N LYS A 161 8.29 -13.19 5.67
CA LYS A 161 6.91 -13.46 5.25
C LYS A 161 5.85 -12.74 6.11
N PRO A 162 5.83 -11.39 6.08
CA PRO A 162 4.83 -10.63 6.81
C PRO A 162 3.43 -10.92 6.27
N GLY A 163 2.53 -11.34 7.14
CA GLY A 163 1.13 -11.65 6.87
C GLY A 163 0.19 -10.52 7.32
N SER A 164 -0.65 -10.80 8.33
CA SER A 164 -1.56 -9.78 8.88
C SER A 164 -0.80 -8.63 9.53
N ILE A 165 -1.33 -7.42 9.38
CA ILE A 165 -0.81 -6.19 9.97
C ILE A 165 -1.92 -5.43 10.70
N ALA A 166 -1.56 -4.71 11.77
CA ALA A 166 -2.49 -3.86 12.50
C ALA A 166 -1.77 -2.72 13.22
N PHE A 167 -2.40 -1.53 13.23
CA PHE A 167 -1.93 -0.38 14.01
C PHE A 167 -2.61 -0.33 15.37
N ASP A 168 -1.82 -0.12 16.42
CA ASP A 168 -2.36 0.13 17.75
C ASP A 168 -2.84 1.60 17.91
N LYS A 169 -3.42 1.90 19.08
CA LYS A 169 -3.95 3.23 19.41
C LYS A 169 -2.89 4.35 19.47
N GLU A 170 -1.61 4.00 19.54
CA GLU A 170 -0.49 4.94 19.51
C GLU A 170 0.22 5.00 18.14
N GLY A 171 -0.29 4.26 17.15
CA GLY A 171 0.23 4.25 15.79
C GLY A 171 1.44 3.32 15.59
N ALA A 172 1.72 2.41 16.51
CA ALA A 172 2.71 1.36 16.28
C ALA A 172 2.13 0.28 15.36
N LEU A 173 2.90 -0.14 14.36
CA LEU A 173 2.50 -1.20 13.43
C LEU A 173 2.96 -2.56 13.95
N TYR A 174 2.00 -3.44 14.22
CA TYR A 174 2.24 -4.84 14.52
C TYR A 174 2.17 -5.68 13.25
N ILE A 175 3.12 -6.59 13.07
CA ILE A 175 3.29 -7.39 11.87
C ILE A 175 3.39 -8.86 12.27
N VAL A 176 2.47 -9.68 11.83
CA VAL A 176 2.51 -11.13 12.04
C VAL A 176 3.41 -11.76 10.97
N GLU A 177 4.46 -12.46 11.38
CA GLU A 177 5.31 -13.27 10.49
C GLU A 177 4.77 -14.72 10.49
N ASP A 178 3.86 -15.02 9.57
CA ASP A 178 3.05 -16.26 9.52
C ASP A 178 3.90 -17.55 9.61
N ASP A 179 4.93 -17.64 8.80
CA ASP A 179 5.74 -18.88 8.67
C ASP A 179 6.77 -19.04 9.81
N ASP A 180 7.14 -17.96 10.47
CA ASP A 180 8.12 -17.96 11.56
C ASP A 180 7.51 -17.72 12.95
N ARG A 181 6.22 -17.47 12.98
CA ARG A 181 5.42 -17.39 14.21
C ARG A 181 5.82 -16.25 15.16
N ASP A 182 6.50 -15.23 14.64
CA ASP A 182 6.84 -14.05 15.40
C ASP A 182 5.83 -12.92 15.13
N ILE A 183 5.68 -12.02 16.10
CA ILE A 183 5.08 -10.70 15.88
C ILE A 183 6.19 -9.69 15.98
N ARG A 184 6.31 -8.85 14.94
CA ARG A 184 7.21 -7.71 14.93
C ARG A 184 6.42 -6.44 15.25
N ILE A 185 7.07 -5.48 15.85
CA ILE A 185 6.52 -4.14 16.09
C ILE A 185 7.41 -3.10 15.43
N ALA A 186 6.78 -2.17 14.68
CA ALA A 186 7.46 -1.01 14.11
C ALA A 186 6.91 0.26 14.79
N LYS A 187 7.79 0.95 15.52
CA LYS A 187 7.49 2.19 16.26
C LYS A 187 8.73 3.08 16.26
N ASN A 188 8.55 4.40 16.10
CA ASN A 188 9.64 5.37 16.19
C ASN A 188 10.85 5.04 15.29
N ASN A 189 10.59 4.71 14.03
CA ASN A 189 11.60 4.31 13.03
C ASN A 189 12.43 3.08 13.41
N GLN A 190 11.94 2.23 14.32
CA GLN A 190 12.59 0.98 14.72
C GLN A 190 11.63 -0.20 14.54
N VAL A 191 12.19 -1.34 14.15
CA VAL A 191 11.49 -2.62 14.10
C VAL A 191 12.16 -3.58 15.08
N ALA A 192 11.36 -4.12 15.99
CA ALA A 192 11.78 -5.10 16.98
C ALA A 192 10.88 -6.34 16.97
N THR A 193 11.31 -7.41 17.60
CA THR A 193 10.49 -8.57 17.88
C THR A 193 9.64 -8.28 19.13
N PHE A 194 8.33 -8.29 18.97
CA PHE A 194 7.39 -8.10 20.07
C PHE A 194 7.06 -9.40 20.79
N LEU A 195 6.74 -10.45 20.03
CA LEU A 195 6.43 -11.76 20.57
C LEU A 195 7.04 -12.85 19.69
N ARG A 196 7.64 -13.86 20.35
CA ARG A 196 8.14 -15.06 19.67
C ARG A 196 7.18 -16.21 19.85
N GLY A 197 6.80 -16.84 18.74
CA GLY A 197 5.95 -18.02 18.74
C GLY A 197 6.72 -19.34 18.81
N ASP A 198 7.84 -19.41 19.53
CA ASP A 198 8.71 -20.57 19.65
C ASP A 198 8.19 -21.69 20.56
N GLY A 199 6.96 -21.52 21.08
CA GLY A 199 6.32 -22.52 21.93
C GLY A 199 6.81 -22.57 23.36
N THR A 200 7.64 -21.64 23.81
CA THR A 200 8.10 -21.55 25.22
C THR A 200 7.04 -20.95 26.13
N GLY A 201 5.87 -21.51 26.15
CA GLY A 201 4.73 -21.08 26.95
C GLY A 201 3.44 -21.77 26.55
N GLY A 202 3.44 -22.45 25.40
CA GLY A 202 2.36 -23.37 24.99
C GLY A 202 1.03 -22.74 24.57
N THR A 203 0.86 -21.43 24.67
CA THR A 203 -0.45 -20.79 24.44
C THR A 203 -0.67 -20.44 22.95
N VAL A 204 0.32 -19.87 22.28
CA VAL A 204 0.24 -19.51 20.85
C VAL A 204 1.41 -20.10 20.06
N PHE A 205 1.10 -20.67 18.92
CA PHE A 205 2.06 -21.46 18.15
C PHE A 205 2.18 -20.99 16.70
N ARG A 206 1.08 -20.63 16.05
CA ARG A 206 1.04 -20.18 14.66
C ARG A 206 0.08 -19.02 14.53
N MET A 207 0.56 -17.85 14.88
CA MET A 207 -0.22 -16.62 14.82
C MET A 207 -0.55 -16.26 13.38
N MET A 208 -1.81 -15.90 13.11
CA MET A 208 -2.30 -15.67 11.75
C MET A 208 -2.89 -14.29 11.55
N ASN A 209 -3.60 -13.77 12.56
CA ASN A 209 -4.26 -12.48 12.47
C ASN A 209 -4.21 -11.78 13.83
N ILE A 210 -4.23 -10.47 13.79
CA ILE A 210 -4.18 -9.60 14.96
C ILE A 210 -5.29 -8.56 14.86
N ALA A 211 -5.95 -8.28 15.96
CA ALA A 211 -6.95 -7.22 16.10
C ALA A 211 -6.84 -6.56 17.46
N PHE A 212 -7.31 -5.32 17.57
CA PHE A 212 -7.34 -4.57 18.82
C PHE A 212 -8.79 -4.34 19.26
N SER A 213 -9.03 -4.32 20.57
CA SER A 213 -10.33 -3.88 21.10
C SER A 213 -10.62 -2.44 20.65
N SER A 214 -11.90 -2.09 20.58
CA SER A 214 -12.34 -0.75 20.13
C SER A 214 -11.79 0.38 21.00
N ASP A 215 -11.50 0.11 22.27
CA ASP A 215 -10.83 1.04 23.20
C ASP A 215 -9.29 0.97 23.15
N GLY A 216 -8.73 0.05 22.35
CA GLY A 216 -7.30 -0.18 22.22
C GLY A 216 -6.62 -0.76 23.45
N ASN A 217 -7.36 -1.30 24.43
CA ASN A 217 -6.77 -1.82 25.67
C ASN A 217 -6.49 -3.32 25.65
N THR A 218 -6.96 -4.03 24.63
CA THR A 218 -6.73 -5.47 24.47
C THR A 218 -6.30 -5.79 23.05
N LEU A 219 -5.24 -6.56 22.91
CA LEU A 219 -4.82 -7.18 21.66
C LEU A 219 -5.38 -8.60 21.62
N PHE A 220 -5.96 -8.96 20.48
CA PHE A 220 -6.45 -10.31 20.17
C PHE A 220 -5.58 -10.92 19.08
N LEU A 221 -5.20 -12.19 19.27
CA LEU A 221 -4.42 -13.00 18.33
C LEU A 221 -5.19 -14.23 17.93
N SER A 222 -5.38 -14.47 16.65
CA SER A 222 -5.80 -15.77 16.16
C SER A 222 -4.59 -16.69 15.92
N ASN A 223 -4.79 -17.98 16.14
CA ASN A 223 -3.75 -18.98 16.11
C ASN A 223 -4.19 -20.24 15.37
N ASP A 224 -3.55 -20.54 14.24
CA ASP A 224 -3.82 -21.75 13.43
C ASP A 224 -3.13 -22.98 14.02
N ALA A 225 -3.37 -23.24 15.30
CA ALA A 225 -2.82 -24.39 16.01
C ALA A 225 -3.85 -25.54 16.06
N ASN A 226 -3.36 -26.75 15.88
CA ASN A 226 -4.18 -27.97 15.86
C ASN A 226 -3.97 -28.85 17.11
N ALA A 227 -2.97 -28.55 17.94
CA ALA A 227 -2.68 -29.35 19.12
C ALA A 227 -3.61 -28.96 20.28
N THR A 228 -4.22 -29.96 20.91
CA THR A 228 -5.05 -29.77 22.11
C THR A 228 -4.24 -29.03 23.20
N GLY A 229 -4.85 -28.02 23.80
CA GLY A 229 -4.22 -27.16 24.81
C GLY A 229 -3.64 -25.86 24.28
N ASN A 230 -3.47 -25.69 22.97
CA ASN A 230 -3.15 -24.41 22.38
C ASN A 230 -4.40 -23.49 22.33
N ALA A 231 -4.19 -22.18 22.34
CA ALA A 231 -5.26 -21.24 22.09
C ALA A 231 -5.64 -21.19 20.60
N HIS A 232 -6.92 -21.08 20.30
CA HIS A 232 -7.40 -20.59 19.01
C HIS A 232 -7.35 -19.06 18.97
N ILE A 233 -7.80 -18.44 20.07
CA ILE A 233 -7.71 -17.00 20.29
C ILE A 233 -7.02 -16.75 21.63
N ALA A 234 -6.02 -15.86 21.60
CA ALA A 234 -5.33 -15.37 22.79
C ALA A 234 -5.46 -13.85 22.88
N THR A 235 -5.31 -13.33 24.10
CA THR A 235 -5.38 -11.88 24.39
C THR A 235 -4.19 -11.42 25.16
N MET A 236 -3.85 -10.13 25.00
CA MET A 236 -2.87 -9.40 25.82
C MET A 236 -3.46 -8.05 26.21
N PRO A 237 -3.38 -7.65 27.49
CA PRO A 237 -3.79 -6.33 27.93
C PRO A 237 -2.76 -5.26 27.52
N TRP A 238 -3.23 -4.04 27.34
CA TRP A 238 -2.37 -2.87 27.22
C TRP A 238 -1.71 -2.52 28.55
N ASN A 239 -0.42 -2.25 28.52
CA ASN A 239 0.34 -1.79 29.68
C ASN A 239 0.63 -0.29 29.52
N ASN A 240 0.04 0.54 30.40
CA ASN A 240 0.19 1.99 30.36
C ASN A 240 1.61 2.46 30.73
N ASP A 241 2.37 1.68 31.48
CA ASP A 241 3.73 2.06 31.90
C ASP A 241 4.74 1.87 30.76
N THR A 242 4.56 0.84 29.96
CA THR A 242 5.46 0.50 28.85
C THR A 242 4.97 1.00 27.50
N HIS A 243 3.73 1.50 27.41
CA HIS A 243 3.09 1.95 26.16
C HIS A 243 3.12 0.87 25.06
N GLN A 244 2.77 -0.37 25.45
CA GLN A 244 2.63 -1.52 24.54
C GLN A 244 1.78 -2.61 25.20
N TYR A 245 1.39 -3.63 24.42
CA TYR A 245 0.69 -4.79 24.95
C TYR A 245 1.63 -5.69 25.76
N ASP A 246 1.12 -6.27 26.84
CA ASP A 246 1.91 -7.06 27.79
C ASP A 246 1.95 -8.54 27.38
N ALA A 247 2.99 -8.93 26.67
CA ALA A 247 3.19 -10.31 26.23
C ALA A 247 3.37 -11.30 27.40
N ALA A 248 3.78 -10.82 28.59
CA ALA A 248 3.88 -11.67 29.78
C ALA A 248 2.52 -12.08 30.36
N ASN A 249 1.47 -11.28 30.07
CA ASN A 249 0.08 -11.53 30.44
C ASN A 249 -0.76 -12.06 29.27
N LEU A 250 -0.15 -12.81 28.36
CA LEU A 250 -0.83 -13.52 27.30
C LEU A 250 -1.80 -14.58 27.91
N SER A 251 -3.06 -14.55 27.52
CA SER A 251 -4.10 -15.41 28.03
C SER A 251 -4.94 -16.03 26.89
N ALA A 252 -5.21 -17.33 26.97
CA ALA A 252 -6.11 -17.99 26.03
C ALA A 252 -7.57 -17.73 26.41
N ILE A 253 -8.38 -17.27 25.46
CA ILE A 253 -9.84 -17.12 25.62
C ILE A 253 -10.62 -18.14 24.81
N TRP A 254 -9.97 -18.89 23.92
CA TRP A 254 -10.57 -19.98 23.18
C TRP A 254 -9.52 -21.05 22.91
N SER A 255 -9.71 -22.22 23.52
CA SER A 255 -8.75 -23.32 23.38
C SER A 255 -9.14 -24.28 22.26
N VAL A 256 -8.14 -24.89 21.66
CA VAL A 256 -8.31 -25.90 20.61
C VAL A 256 -9.11 -27.09 21.13
N THR A 257 -10.22 -27.41 20.46
CA THR A 257 -11.01 -28.61 20.69
C THR A 257 -11.05 -29.46 19.41
N PRO A 258 -11.04 -30.79 19.49
CA PRO A 258 -11.05 -31.66 18.31
C PRO A 258 -12.26 -31.46 17.38
N SER A 259 -13.36 -30.95 17.91
CA SER A 259 -14.62 -30.73 17.17
C SER A 259 -14.61 -29.54 16.22
N LEU A 260 -13.68 -28.60 16.37
CA LEU A 260 -13.61 -27.38 15.55
C LEU A 260 -12.77 -27.53 14.28
N GLY A 261 -12.08 -28.66 14.11
CA GLY A 261 -11.17 -28.88 12.99
C GLY A 261 -9.85 -28.14 13.15
N ASN A 262 -9.24 -27.77 12.02
CA ASN A 262 -8.01 -26.99 11.99
C ASN A 262 -8.24 -25.61 12.61
N GLY A 263 -7.17 -24.99 13.08
CA GLY A 263 -7.12 -23.73 13.83
C GLY A 263 -7.94 -22.57 13.30
N VAL A 264 -7.79 -21.42 13.92
CA VAL A 264 -8.51 -20.20 13.60
C VAL A 264 -7.55 -19.18 12.99
N THR A 265 -7.91 -18.65 11.83
CA THR A 265 -7.03 -17.76 11.04
C THR A 265 -7.51 -16.30 11.03
N ASN A 266 -8.51 -15.98 11.83
CA ASN A 266 -9.17 -14.68 11.84
C ASN A 266 -9.63 -14.30 13.25
N VAL A 267 -9.67 -13.02 13.50
CA VAL A 267 -10.37 -12.39 14.63
C VAL A 267 -10.81 -11.00 14.16
N GLY A 268 -12.06 -10.64 14.44
CA GLY A 268 -12.61 -9.32 14.13
C GLY A 268 -13.22 -8.70 15.37
N VAL A 269 -13.12 -7.38 15.48
CA VAL A 269 -13.70 -6.59 16.57
C VAL A 269 -14.72 -5.63 16.00
N HIS A 270 -15.89 -5.61 16.60
CA HIS A 270 -16.94 -4.69 16.22
C HIS A 270 -16.59 -3.26 16.66
N PRO A 271 -16.61 -2.27 15.73
CA PRO A 271 -16.05 -0.93 15.99
C PRO A 271 -16.82 -0.13 17.04
N VAL A 272 -18.11 -0.41 17.21
CA VAL A 272 -19.01 0.34 18.13
C VAL A 272 -19.21 -0.40 19.46
N THR A 273 -19.55 -1.70 19.41
CA THR A 273 -19.87 -2.46 20.62
C THR A 273 -18.65 -3.09 21.29
N GLY A 274 -17.53 -3.19 20.57
CA GLY A 274 -16.31 -3.87 21.05
C GLY A 274 -16.42 -5.39 21.08
N GLU A 275 -17.51 -5.97 20.59
CA GLU A 275 -17.71 -7.42 20.52
C GLU A 275 -16.70 -8.08 19.60
N VAL A 276 -16.23 -9.26 19.98
CA VAL A 276 -15.17 -9.98 19.29
C VAL A 276 -15.73 -11.23 18.63
N PHE A 277 -15.40 -11.39 17.35
CA PHE A 277 -15.88 -12.48 16.52
C PHE A 277 -14.74 -13.27 15.87
N SER A 278 -15.01 -14.52 15.60
CA SER A 278 -14.15 -15.40 14.82
C SER A 278 -14.98 -16.42 14.06
N VAL A 279 -14.45 -16.93 12.94
CA VAL A 279 -15.08 -18.00 12.17
C VAL A 279 -14.20 -19.23 12.24
N ALA A 280 -14.75 -20.35 12.70
CA ALA A 280 -14.03 -21.61 12.75
C ALA A 280 -13.92 -22.25 11.36
N HIS A 281 -12.72 -22.67 10.99
CA HIS A 281 -12.43 -23.22 9.66
C HIS A 281 -13.25 -24.49 9.37
N GLY A 282 -13.35 -25.37 10.36
CA GLY A 282 -13.90 -26.73 10.14
C GLY A 282 -15.41 -26.78 9.90
N ASN A 283 -16.17 -25.79 10.36
CA ASN A 283 -17.63 -25.78 10.27
C ASN A 283 -18.22 -24.46 9.76
N ALA A 284 -17.38 -23.50 9.39
CA ALA A 284 -17.80 -22.18 8.90
C ALA A 284 -18.75 -21.41 9.86
N MET A 285 -18.77 -21.79 11.14
CA MET A 285 -19.61 -21.19 12.18
C MET A 285 -18.98 -19.91 12.69
N ILE A 286 -19.80 -18.87 12.88
CA ILE A 286 -19.40 -17.64 13.55
C ILE A 286 -19.47 -17.86 15.06
N TYR A 287 -18.41 -17.49 15.75
CA TYR A 287 -18.31 -17.49 17.20
C TYR A 287 -18.15 -16.06 17.70
N LYS A 288 -18.73 -15.78 18.86
CA LYS A 288 -18.66 -14.50 19.57
C LYS A 288 -18.01 -14.71 20.93
N TYR A 289 -17.17 -13.80 21.35
CA TYR A 289 -16.58 -13.83 22.69
C TYR A 289 -17.63 -13.49 23.76
N ASP A 290 -17.72 -14.35 24.76
CA ASP A 290 -18.51 -14.15 25.96
C ASP A 290 -17.57 -13.83 27.13
N PRO A 291 -17.55 -12.58 27.63
CA PRO A 291 -16.64 -12.17 28.70
C PRO A 291 -17.01 -12.79 30.06
N GLU A 292 -18.29 -13.20 30.30
CA GLU A 292 -18.70 -13.82 31.55
C GLU A 292 -18.17 -15.24 31.64
N GLN A 293 -18.19 -15.97 30.52
CA GLN A 293 -17.66 -17.32 30.43
C GLN A 293 -16.14 -17.34 30.07
N ASN A 294 -15.60 -16.20 29.72
CA ASN A 294 -14.22 -16.04 29.21
C ASN A 294 -13.89 -17.02 28.08
N THR A 295 -14.81 -17.17 27.12
CA THR A 295 -14.63 -18.06 25.97
C THR A 295 -15.41 -17.60 24.76
N MET A 296 -15.12 -18.21 23.60
CA MET A 296 -15.89 -17.99 22.37
C MET A 296 -17.08 -18.94 22.33
N VAL A 297 -18.29 -18.39 22.13
CA VAL A 297 -19.57 -19.11 22.07
C VAL A 297 -20.10 -19.07 20.63
N ALA A 298 -20.64 -20.21 20.16
CA ALA A 298 -21.26 -20.30 18.85
C ALA A 298 -22.50 -19.43 18.74
N THR A 299 -22.59 -18.60 17.71
CA THR A 299 -23.78 -17.76 17.46
C THR A 299 -24.95 -18.53 16.84
N GLY A 300 -24.71 -19.74 16.37
CA GLY A 300 -25.70 -20.52 15.60
C GLY A 300 -25.74 -20.17 14.12
N VAL A 301 -24.96 -19.17 13.68
CA VAL A 301 -24.92 -18.67 12.30
C VAL A 301 -23.71 -19.23 11.57
N GLN A 302 -23.92 -19.85 10.40
CA GLN A 302 -22.89 -20.38 9.53
C GLN A 302 -22.84 -19.62 8.20
N LEU A 303 -21.64 -19.50 7.63
CA LEU A 303 -21.46 -18.92 6.30
C LEU A 303 -22.05 -19.84 5.22
N PRO A 304 -22.70 -19.28 4.18
CA PRO A 304 -23.29 -20.08 3.12
C PRO A 304 -22.25 -20.55 2.09
N ASP A 305 -22.55 -21.68 1.43
CA ASP A 305 -21.91 -22.13 0.21
C ASP A 305 -22.51 -21.46 -1.05
N ALA A 306 -22.05 -21.85 -2.24
CA ALA A 306 -22.57 -21.34 -3.51
C ALA A 306 -24.07 -21.64 -3.75
N ALA A 307 -24.65 -22.62 -3.08
CA ALA A 307 -26.06 -22.97 -3.17
C ALA A 307 -26.91 -22.32 -2.05
N GLY A 308 -26.32 -21.45 -1.24
CA GLY A 308 -26.99 -20.83 -0.09
C GLY A 308 -27.21 -21.77 1.10
N LYS A 309 -26.55 -22.94 1.11
CA LYS A 309 -26.56 -23.86 2.25
C LYS A 309 -25.37 -23.61 3.15
N ASN A 310 -25.42 -24.10 4.38
CA ASN A 310 -24.29 -24.01 5.31
C ASN A 310 -23.02 -24.64 4.71
N ALA A 311 -21.96 -23.85 4.62
CA ALA A 311 -20.65 -24.31 4.16
C ALA A 311 -20.02 -25.27 5.18
N SER A 312 -19.35 -26.31 4.72
CA SER A 312 -18.69 -27.28 5.60
C SER A 312 -17.29 -26.89 6.05
N LYS A 313 -16.60 -26.08 5.24
CA LYS A 313 -15.23 -25.57 5.50
C LYS A 313 -15.05 -24.23 4.83
N VAL A 314 -14.56 -23.24 5.56
CA VAL A 314 -14.26 -21.90 5.03
C VAL A 314 -13.07 -21.31 5.80
N LYS A 315 -11.98 -21.03 5.09
CA LYS A 315 -10.83 -20.36 5.69
C LYS A 315 -10.99 -18.84 5.57
N ILE A 316 -11.53 -18.21 6.59
CA ILE A 316 -11.64 -16.74 6.67
C ILE A 316 -10.29 -16.15 7.08
N ARG A 317 -9.87 -15.07 6.40
CA ARG A 317 -8.64 -14.32 6.68
C ARG A 317 -8.90 -12.97 7.33
N CYS A 318 -10.07 -12.40 7.12
CA CYS A 318 -10.45 -11.11 7.67
C CYS A 318 -11.95 -11.09 7.99
N ILE A 319 -12.30 -10.53 9.15
CA ILE A 319 -13.65 -10.10 9.51
C ILE A 319 -13.56 -8.58 9.67
N LEU A 320 -14.31 -7.85 8.87
CA LEU A 320 -14.29 -6.40 8.80
C LEU A 320 -15.73 -5.88 8.93
N PHE A 321 -15.96 -4.97 9.85
CA PHE A 321 -17.22 -4.25 9.95
C PHE A 321 -17.11 -2.88 9.28
N ASP A 322 -18.22 -2.38 8.76
CA ASP A 322 -18.31 -0.97 8.39
C ASP A 322 -18.15 -0.06 9.63
N LYS A 323 -17.90 1.21 9.43
CA LYS A 323 -17.71 2.17 10.54
C LYS A 323 -18.94 2.30 11.45
N ALA A 324 -20.14 2.09 10.89
CA ALA A 324 -21.40 2.11 11.63
C ALA A 324 -21.61 0.83 12.44
N GLY A 325 -20.89 -0.24 12.15
CA GLY A 325 -21.03 -1.54 12.79
C GLY A 325 -22.27 -2.32 12.32
N THR A 326 -22.94 -1.89 11.28
CA THR A 326 -24.18 -2.52 10.81
C THR A 326 -23.98 -3.52 9.69
N THR A 327 -22.81 -3.48 9.04
CA THR A 327 -22.46 -4.38 7.93
C THR A 327 -21.15 -5.09 8.24
N VAL A 328 -21.12 -6.41 8.01
CA VAL A 328 -19.92 -7.23 8.15
C VAL A 328 -19.48 -7.76 6.79
N TYR A 329 -18.18 -7.76 6.56
CA TYR A 329 -17.52 -8.35 5.42
C TYR A 329 -16.52 -9.41 5.88
N MET A 330 -16.44 -10.54 5.16
CA MET A 330 -15.51 -11.62 5.51
C MET A 330 -14.83 -12.14 4.25
N SER A 331 -13.50 -12.07 4.18
CA SER A 331 -12.73 -12.61 3.07
C SER A 331 -12.44 -14.08 3.28
N SER A 332 -12.73 -14.91 2.27
CA SER A 332 -12.42 -16.34 2.29
C SER A 332 -11.29 -16.68 1.33
N GLN A 333 -10.13 -16.96 1.88
CA GLN A 333 -8.95 -17.35 1.12
C GLN A 333 -9.17 -18.65 0.33
N GLU A 334 -9.87 -19.62 0.92
CA GLU A 334 -10.05 -20.95 0.33
C GLU A 334 -11.20 -21.01 -0.69
N LYS A 335 -12.17 -20.09 -0.57
CA LYS A 335 -13.37 -20.09 -1.43
C LYS A 335 -13.35 -19.00 -2.50
N ASP A 336 -12.29 -18.18 -2.55
CA ASP A 336 -12.10 -17.11 -3.54
C ASP A 336 -13.25 -16.09 -3.57
N VAL A 337 -13.86 -15.81 -2.41
CA VAL A 337 -15.02 -14.92 -2.28
C VAL A 337 -14.89 -13.97 -1.09
N ILE A 338 -15.69 -12.91 -1.11
CA ILE A 338 -15.97 -12.06 0.02
C ILE A 338 -17.46 -12.18 0.36
N TYR A 339 -17.74 -12.52 1.62
CA TYR A 339 -19.09 -12.52 2.18
C TYR A 339 -19.47 -11.14 2.68
N LYS A 340 -20.77 -10.85 2.66
CA LYS A 340 -21.39 -9.68 3.27
C LYS A 340 -22.62 -10.11 4.06
N GLY A 341 -22.87 -9.43 5.16
CA GLY A 341 -24.07 -9.63 5.98
C GLY A 341 -24.39 -8.38 6.78
N ASP A 342 -25.57 -8.38 7.38
CA ASP A 342 -26.01 -7.33 8.30
C ASP A 342 -25.75 -7.79 9.75
N TYR A 343 -25.48 -6.84 10.63
CA TYR A 343 -25.35 -7.05 12.07
C TYR A 343 -26.27 -6.10 12.83
N ASP A 344 -27.12 -6.65 13.66
CA ASP A 344 -28.02 -5.89 14.55
C ASP A 344 -27.37 -5.76 15.94
N MET A 345 -26.87 -4.57 16.26
CA MET A 345 -26.25 -4.28 17.56
C MET A 345 -27.21 -4.38 18.74
N SER A 346 -28.51 -4.30 18.52
CA SER A 346 -29.52 -4.39 19.61
C SER A 346 -29.80 -5.83 20.03
N THR A 347 -29.69 -6.76 19.09
CA THR A 347 -29.90 -8.20 19.34
C THR A 347 -28.60 -8.99 19.38
N GLY A 348 -27.54 -8.47 18.77
CA GLY A 348 -26.25 -9.15 18.59
C GLY A 348 -26.32 -10.26 17.52
N GLU A 349 -27.22 -10.14 16.55
CA GLU A 349 -27.49 -11.18 15.56
C GLU A 349 -27.00 -10.78 14.17
N PHE A 350 -26.50 -11.78 13.44
CA PHE A 350 -26.19 -11.67 12.02
C PHE A 350 -27.37 -12.08 11.16
N SER A 351 -27.61 -11.35 10.08
CA SER A 351 -28.62 -11.67 9.08
C SER A 351 -28.11 -11.41 7.66
N ASN A 352 -28.87 -11.84 6.66
CA ASN A 352 -28.60 -11.60 5.24
C ASN A 352 -27.17 -11.98 4.76
N LEU A 353 -26.53 -12.95 5.43
CA LEU A 353 -25.21 -13.43 5.03
C LEU A 353 -25.25 -14.09 3.65
N HIS A 354 -24.46 -13.60 2.74
CA HIS A 354 -24.37 -14.09 1.36
C HIS A 354 -22.97 -13.87 0.75
N ILE A 355 -22.67 -14.56 -0.33
CA ILE A 355 -21.51 -14.27 -1.17
C ILE A 355 -21.78 -12.95 -1.90
N TRP A 356 -20.99 -11.94 -1.60
CA TRP A 356 -21.17 -10.60 -2.14
C TRP A 356 -20.33 -10.34 -3.39
N VAL A 357 -19.03 -10.66 -3.34
CA VAL A 357 -18.08 -10.48 -4.44
C VAL A 357 -17.27 -11.74 -4.62
N GLY A 358 -17.12 -12.17 -5.86
CA GLY A 358 -16.36 -13.36 -6.23
C GLY A 358 -17.25 -14.54 -6.63
N GLN A 359 -16.64 -15.50 -7.31
CA GLN A 359 -17.27 -16.76 -7.69
C GLN A 359 -16.71 -17.89 -6.81
N TYR A 360 -17.57 -18.53 -6.05
CA TYR A 360 -17.21 -19.60 -5.09
C TYR A 360 -16.35 -20.69 -5.72
N GLU A 361 -15.14 -20.89 -5.21
CA GLU A 361 -14.14 -21.85 -5.71
C GLU A 361 -13.76 -21.66 -7.20
N LYS A 362 -13.80 -20.41 -7.69
CA LYS A 362 -13.43 -20.06 -9.07
C LYS A 362 -12.27 -19.06 -9.05
N ALA A 363 -11.08 -19.60 -8.88
CA ALA A 363 -9.85 -18.83 -8.87
C ALA A 363 -9.67 -17.97 -10.14
N GLY A 364 -9.08 -16.79 -9.98
CA GLY A 364 -8.79 -15.86 -11.07
C GLY A 364 -8.73 -14.43 -10.60
N PHE A 365 -8.70 -13.50 -11.56
CA PHE A 365 -8.90 -12.07 -11.29
C PHE A 365 -9.63 -11.46 -12.48
N THR A 366 -10.85 -11.02 -12.23
CA THR A 366 -11.62 -10.22 -13.18
C THR A 366 -12.24 -9.05 -12.44
N GLU A 367 -12.19 -7.88 -13.02
CA GLU A 367 -12.91 -6.71 -12.56
C GLU A 367 -14.39 -6.86 -12.90
N GLY A 368 -15.27 -6.15 -12.18
CA GLY A 368 -16.72 -6.18 -12.42
C GLY A 368 -17.53 -6.11 -11.14
N GLN A 369 -18.80 -6.52 -11.22
CA GLN A 369 -19.78 -6.41 -10.16
C GLN A 369 -20.16 -7.78 -9.60
N GLY A 370 -20.12 -7.89 -8.27
CA GLY A 370 -20.68 -9.02 -7.54
C GLY A 370 -20.12 -10.39 -7.99
N ASN A 371 -20.99 -11.25 -8.50
CA ASN A 371 -20.64 -12.60 -8.95
C ASN A 371 -20.01 -12.68 -10.36
N GLU A 372 -19.85 -11.57 -11.08
CA GLU A 372 -19.06 -11.51 -12.32
C GLU A 372 -17.55 -11.51 -12.03
N VAL A 373 -17.19 -11.12 -10.81
CA VAL A 373 -15.82 -11.03 -10.34
C VAL A 373 -15.23 -12.42 -10.09
N LYS A 374 -13.95 -12.58 -10.39
CA LYS A 374 -13.11 -13.66 -9.86
C LYS A 374 -12.04 -13.08 -8.96
N LEU A 375 -11.81 -13.74 -7.84
CA LEU A 375 -10.71 -13.50 -6.93
C LEU A 375 -9.85 -14.76 -6.81
N GLU A 376 -8.64 -14.63 -6.30
CA GLU A 376 -7.83 -15.79 -5.93
C GLU A 376 -7.08 -15.52 -4.63
N GLU A 377 -7.52 -16.21 -3.60
CA GLU A 377 -7.04 -16.07 -2.23
C GLU A 377 -7.16 -14.63 -1.69
N PRO A 378 -8.38 -14.04 -1.58
CA PRO A 378 -8.55 -12.77 -0.89
C PRO A 378 -8.17 -12.93 0.59
N CYS A 379 -7.31 -12.02 1.08
CA CYS A 379 -6.78 -12.03 2.44
C CYS A 379 -7.31 -10.85 3.27
N GLN A 380 -6.44 -10.13 3.96
CA GLN A 380 -6.86 -9.00 4.81
C GLN A 380 -7.50 -7.88 3.98
N MET A 381 -8.46 -7.21 4.60
CA MET A 381 -9.21 -6.08 4.04
C MET A 381 -9.22 -4.92 5.01
N ASP A 382 -9.35 -3.71 4.48
CA ASP A 382 -9.64 -2.50 5.27
C ASP A 382 -10.49 -1.50 4.46
N LEU A 383 -11.07 -0.53 5.14
CA LEU A 383 -12.01 0.47 4.61
C LEU A 383 -11.40 1.87 4.56
N ASP A 384 -11.65 2.59 3.47
CA ASP A 384 -11.41 4.03 3.43
C ASP A 384 -12.56 4.84 4.07
N GLU A 385 -12.44 6.18 4.05
CA GLU A 385 -13.44 7.10 4.59
C GLU A 385 -14.78 7.02 3.84
N GLU A 386 -14.75 6.70 2.56
CA GLU A 386 -15.91 6.59 1.68
C GLU A 386 -16.59 5.20 1.77
N GLY A 387 -16.04 4.27 2.55
CA GLY A 387 -16.54 2.91 2.70
C GLY A 387 -16.13 1.95 1.57
N ASN A 388 -15.14 2.32 0.75
CA ASN A 388 -14.57 1.38 -0.19
C ASN A 388 -13.64 0.40 0.56
N ILE A 389 -13.71 -0.87 0.18
CA ILE A 389 -12.87 -1.93 0.73
C ILE A 389 -11.63 -2.09 -0.14
N TYR A 390 -10.47 -2.14 0.49
CA TYR A 390 -9.22 -2.54 -0.14
C TYR A 390 -8.87 -3.94 0.34
N VAL A 391 -8.56 -4.84 -0.60
CA VAL A 391 -8.30 -6.26 -0.31
C VAL A 391 -7.04 -6.76 -1.00
N ALA A 392 -6.21 -7.47 -0.26
CA ALA A 392 -5.08 -8.19 -0.83
C ALA A 392 -5.57 -9.44 -1.57
N VAL A 393 -5.36 -9.48 -2.89
CA VAL A 393 -5.65 -10.64 -3.74
C VAL A 393 -4.35 -11.41 -3.96
N ARG A 394 -4.07 -12.30 -3.01
CA ARG A 394 -2.75 -12.89 -2.74
C ARG A 394 -2.11 -13.51 -3.98
N LYS A 395 -2.76 -14.47 -4.60
CA LYS A 395 -2.20 -15.19 -5.77
C LYS A 395 -2.24 -14.39 -7.07
N LYS A 396 -2.86 -13.22 -7.06
CA LYS A 396 -2.86 -12.33 -8.24
C LYS A 396 -1.91 -11.15 -8.10
N HIS A 397 -1.13 -11.12 -7.01
CA HIS A 397 -0.10 -10.08 -6.80
C HIS A 397 -0.68 -8.66 -6.94
N ARG A 398 -1.90 -8.45 -6.38
CA ARG A 398 -2.69 -7.21 -6.53
C ARG A 398 -3.32 -6.79 -5.22
N ILE A 399 -3.60 -5.51 -5.15
CA ILE A 399 -4.57 -4.95 -4.21
C ILE A 399 -5.78 -4.50 -5.03
N ALA A 400 -6.95 -5.03 -4.72
CA ALA A 400 -8.20 -4.61 -5.35
C ALA A 400 -8.95 -3.61 -4.47
N LYS A 401 -9.73 -2.73 -5.11
CA LYS A 401 -10.68 -1.83 -4.47
C LYS A 401 -12.10 -2.27 -4.82
N ILE A 402 -12.97 -2.33 -3.82
CA ILE A 402 -14.38 -2.67 -3.97
C ILE A 402 -15.21 -1.53 -3.43
N THR A 403 -16.07 -0.96 -4.26
CA THR A 403 -17.01 0.10 -3.84
C THR A 403 -18.16 -0.47 -3.01
N PRO A 404 -18.90 0.34 -2.22
CA PRO A 404 -20.00 -0.13 -1.37
C PRO A 404 -21.11 -0.89 -2.11
N ASP A 405 -21.28 -0.63 -3.43
CA ASP A 405 -22.21 -1.33 -4.30
C ASP A 405 -21.66 -2.64 -4.89
N GLY A 406 -20.39 -2.99 -4.60
CA GLY A 406 -19.78 -4.26 -4.98
C GLY A 406 -19.02 -4.25 -6.32
N MET A 407 -18.71 -3.08 -6.88
CA MET A 407 -17.84 -2.97 -8.06
C MET A 407 -16.38 -3.17 -7.63
N LEU A 408 -15.73 -4.21 -8.14
CA LEU A 408 -14.33 -4.49 -7.93
C LEU A 408 -13.48 -4.00 -9.08
N THR A 409 -12.42 -3.27 -8.75
CA THR A 409 -11.39 -2.81 -9.70
C THR A 409 -9.99 -3.13 -9.19
N ASN A 410 -9.01 -3.23 -10.08
CA ASN A 410 -7.62 -3.29 -9.69
C ASN A 410 -7.17 -1.93 -9.16
N TYR A 411 -6.83 -1.84 -7.88
CA TYR A 411 -6.30 -0.61 -7.31
C TYR A 411 -4.81 -0.44 -7.62
N THR A 412 -4.02 -1.50 -7.38
CA THR A 412 -2.58 -1.50 -7.70
C THR A 412 -2.02 -2.92 -7.84
N GLY A 413 -0.87 -3.00 -8.46
CA GLY A 413 -0.20 -4.25 -8.78
C GLY A 413 -0.44 -4.67 -10.24
N THR A 414 0.64 -5.01 -10.94
CA THR A 414 0.57 -5.41 -12.35
C THR A 414 -0.02 -6.81 -12.55
N GLY A 415 -0.12 -7.61 -11.47
CA GLY A 415 -0.50 -9.03 -11.54
C GLY A 415 0.67 -9.97 -11.84
N THR A 416 1.85 -9.44 -12.06
CA THR A 416 3.10 -10.18 -12.15
C THR A 416 3.86 -10.05 -10.84
N SER A 417 4.37 -11.15 -10.30
CA SER A 417 5.19 -11.12 -9.09
C SER A 417 6.45 -10.28 -9.29
N GLY A 418 6.77 -9.44 -8.33
CA GLY A 418 7.94 -8.57 -8.35
C GLY A 418 7.98 -7.65 -7.13
N THR A 419 8.98 -6.80 -7.06
CA THR A 419 9.23 -5.91 -5.91
C THR A 419 9.36 -4.44 -6.31
N THR A 420 8.86 -4.07 -7.50
CA THR A 420 8.99 -2.71 -8.05
C THR A 420 8.11 -1.74 -7.27
N ASP A 421 8.72 -0.64 -6.80
CA ASP A 421 8.05 0.55 -6.30
C ASP A 421 7.64 1.47 -7.45
N GLY A 422 6.76 2.43 -7.22
CA GLY A 422 6.38 3.46 -8.20
C GLY A 422 4.87 3.68 -8.34
N PRO A 423 4.40 4.22 -9.46
CA PRO A 423 2.99 4.47 -9.71
C PRO A 423 2.14 3.21 -9.55
N LEU A 424 0.87 3.38 -9.18
CA LEU A 424 -0.05 2.26 -8.88
C LEU A 424 -0.13 1.22 -10.00
N ASP A 425 -0.07 1.65 -11.26
CA ASP A 425 -0.15 0.81 -12.47
C ASP A 425 1.18 0.10 -12.83
N LYS A 426 2.28 0.46 -12.16
CA LYS A 426 3.63 -0.09 -12.40
C LYS A 426 4.15 -0.90 -11.23
N ALA A 427 3.64 -0.65 -10.04
CA ALA A 427 4.07 -1.36 -8.84
C ALA A 427 3.85 -2.86 -8.94
N GLN A 428 4.74 -3.62 -8.32
CA GLN A 428 4.66 -5.08 -8.27
C GLN A 428 4.70 -5.55 -6.82
N PHE A 429 3.94 -6.58 -6.56
CA PHE A 429 3.90 -7.31 -5.29
C PHE A 429 4.17 -8.79 -5.51
N ASN A 430 4.46 -9.51 -4.43
CA ASN A 430 4.61 -10.96 -4.47
C ASN A 430 3.82 -11.62 -3.34
N HIS A 431 2.61 -12.08 -3.63
CA HIS A 431 1.65 -12.64 -2.68
C HIS A 431 1.33 -11.66 -1.52
N PRO A 432 0.80 -10.46 -1.77
CA PRO A 432 0.41 -9.56 -0.69
C PRO A 432 -0.70 -10.21 0.17
N GLU A 433 -0.61 -10.06 1.50
CA GLU A 433 -1.58 -10.66 2.44
C GLU A 433 -2.26 -9.64 3.34
N GLY A 434 -1.49 -8.74 3.95
CA GLY A 434 -2.00 -7.70 4.84
C GLY A 434 -2.30 -6.40 4.11
N VAL A 435 -3.41 -5.77 4.50
CA VAL A 435 -3.81 -4.44 4.00
C VAL A 435 -4.44 -3.69 5.15
N GLN A 436 -3.95 -2.48 5.47
CA GLN A 436 -4.55 -1.61 6.47
C GLN A 436 -4.21 -0.14 6.25
N PHE A 437 -5.17 0.74 6.50
CA PHE A 437 -4.91 2.17 6.60
C PHE A 437 -4.22 2.50 7.92
N GLY A 438 -3.15 3.26 7.83
CA GLY A 438 -2.46 3.80 8.99
C GLY A 438 -3.09 5.08 9.51
N PRO A 439 -2.68 5.53 10.71
CA PRO A 439 -3.18 6.77 11.31
C PRO A 439 -2.82 8.03 10.51
N ASP A 440 -1.88 7.92 9.58
CA ASP A 440 -1.49 8.95 8.62
C ASP A 440 -2.33 8.95 7.32
N GLY A 441 -3.35 8.07 7.24
CA GLY A 441 -4.22 7.91 6.07
C GLY A 441 -3.59 7.17 4.89
N ALA A 442 -2.34 6.70 4.99
CA ALA A 442 -1.70 5.90 3.98
C ALA A 442 -2.15 4.42 4.07
N LEU A 443 -2.16 3.72 2.95
CA LEU A 443 -2.45 2.29 2.92
C LEU A 443 -1.16 1.49 3.05
N TYR A 444 -1.08 0.64 4.07
CA TYR A 444 0.04 -0.25 4.32
C TYR A 444 -0.28 -1.65 3.84
N ILE A 445 0.71 -2.33 3.24
CA ILE A 445 0.55 -3.63 2.62
C ILE A 445 1.69 -4.53 3.05
N SER A 446 1.38 -5.70 3.58
CA SER A 446 2.38 -6.75 3.74
C SER A 446 2.61 -7.47 2.42
N ASP A 447 3.82 -7.38 1.92
CA ASP A 447 4.26 -7.97 0.67
C ASP A 447 5.01 -9.29 0.97
N TYR A 448 4.22 -10.34 1.21
CA TYR A 448 4.56 -11.57 1.91
C TYR A 448 5.85 -12.25 1.41
N TRP A 449 5.93 -12.58 0.10
CA TRP A 449 7.12 -13.22 -0.49
C TRP A 449 8.25 -12.24 -0.83
N ASN A 450 7.99 -10.94 -0.78
CA ASN A 450 9.02 -9.91 -0.86
C ASN A 450 9.60 -9.55 0.51
N HIS A 451 9.02 -10.09 1.60
CA HIS A 451 9.51 -9.85 2.96
C HIS A 451 9.53 -8.37 3.36
N LYS A 452 8.53 -7.61 2.92
CA LYS A 452 8.47 -6.15 3.04
C LYS A 452 7.12 -5.68 3.55
N ILE A 453 7.10 -4.49 4.14
CA ILE A 453 5.90 -3.68 4.22
C ILE A 453 6.00 -2.58 3.17
N ARG A 454 4.96 -2.47 2.34
CA ARG A 454 4.84 -1.42 1.34
C ARG A 454 3.85 -0.37 1.84
N LYS A 455 3.99 0.84 1.38
CA LYS A 455 3.13 1.97 1.74
C LYS A 455 2.63 2.64 0.47
N ILE A 456 1.33 2.96 0.44
CA ILE A 456 0.73 3.80 -0.59
C ILE A 456 0.27 5.08 0.07
N GLU A 457 0.86 6.16 -0.33
CA GLU A 457 0.48 7.49 0.13
C GLU A 457 0.18 8.39 -1.06
N LYS A 458 -0.75 9.32 -0.85
CA LYS A 458 -0.91 10.43 -1.79
C LYS A 458 0.33 11.32 -1.67
N ASP A 459 0.82 11.76 -2.80
CA ASP A 459 2.02 12.58 -2.89
C ASP A 459 1.79 13.98 -2.28
#